data_d0e31e696e633dc381ba58e5667ff113
#
_entry.id   d0e31e696e633dc381ba58e5667ff113
#
_cell.length_a   1.000
_cell.length_b   1.000
_cell.length_c   1.000
_cell.angle_alpha   90.00
_cell.angle_beta   90.00
_cell.angle_gamma   90.00
#
_symmetry.space_group_name_H-M   'P 1'
#
loop_
_entity.id
_entity.type
_entity.pdbx_description
1 polymer ?
#
loop_
_entity_poly.entity_id
_entity_poly.type
_entity_poly.pdbx_seq_one_letter_code
_entity_poly.pdbx_strand_id
1 'polypeptide(L)'
;MEQNLSLYLHIPFCVRKCLYCDFLSGPQSADVQEQYVEALCREIQETSPEYREYQVVSVFIGGGTPSVLLPEQTIRIMETLKSCFILTDTCEISMEMNPGTVTPEKMKAYRACGINRISIGLQSANDGELKALGRIHTCADFLKAYEMAVEAGFTNINVDLMSAIPEQTLKSY
;
A
#
# COMPACT_ATOMS: atom_id res chain seq x y z
N MET A 1 27.25 16.93 -4.62
CA MET A 1 26.71 15.88 -3.71
C MET A 1 25.35 15.51 -4.29
N GLU A 2 25.14 14.24 -4.57
CA GLU A 2 23.83 13.76 -4.99
C GLU A 2 22.83 14.00 -3.86
N GLN A 3 21.70 14.63 -4.19
CA GLN A 3 20.66 14.91 -3.19
C GLN A 3 19.63 13.79 -3.22
N ASN A 4 19.42 13.13 -2.08
CA ASN A 4 18.45 12.05 -1.95
C ASN A 4 17.05 12.61 -1.68
N LEU A 5 16.04 11.98 -2.28
CA LEU A 5 14.64 12.28 -2.11
C LEU A 5 13.88 11.01 -1.74
N SER A 6 12.93 11.14 -0.84
CA SER A 6 11.93 10.10 -0.55
C SER A 6 10.55 10.61 -0.93
N LEU A 7 9.75 9.78 -1.59
CA LEU A 7 8.40 10.14 -2.03
C LEU A 7 7.36 9.39 -1.19
N TYR A 8 6.31 10.09 -0.78
CA TYR A 8 5.12 9.52 -0.20
C TYR A 8 3.92 9.77 -1.09
N LEU A 9 3.25 8.71 -1.53
CA LEU A 9 2.03 8.78 -2.31
C LEU A 9 0.85 8.36 -1.42
N HIS A 10 -0.07 9.29 -1.20
CA HIS A 10 -1.24 9.03 -0.38
C HIS A 10 -2.39 8.46 -1.20
N ILE A 11 -2.95 7.32 -0.80
CA ILE A 11 -4.15 6.72 -1.41
C ILE A 11 -5.26 6.72 -0.36
N PRO A 12 -6.24 7.66 -0.43
CA PRO A 12 -7.21 7.86 0.65
C PRO A 12 -8.40 6.90 0.59
N PHE A 13 -8.24 5.72 0.01
CA PHE A 13 -9.35 4.79 -0.21
C PHE A 13 -9.25 3.55 0.66
N CYS A 14 -10.41 3.10 1.18
CA CYS A 14 -10.59 1.84 1.88
C CYS A 14 -11.89 1.20 1.43
N VAL A 15 -11.99 -0.12 1.53
CA VAL A 15 -13.28 -0.83 1.35
C VAL A 15 -14.24 -0.44 2.48
N ARG A 16 -13.69 -0.35 3.71
CA ARG A 16 -14.40 0.09 4.92
C ARG A 16 -13.42 0.72 5.89
N LYS A 17 -13.86 1.77 6.61
CA LYS A 17 -13.05 2.39 7.67
C LYS A 17 -13.06 1.50 8.91
N CYS A 18 -11.87 1.15 9.41
CA CYS A 18 -11.73 0.40 10.66
C CYS A 18 -12.09 1.26 11.86
N LEU A 19 -12.56 0.64 12.95
CA LEU A 19 -13.07 1.35 14.14
C LEU A 19 -11.99 2.15 14.89
N TYR A 20 -10.73 1.79 14.75
CA TYR A 20 -9.58 2.46 15.37
C TYR A 20 -8.90 3.51 14.49
N CYS A 21 -9.26 3.57 13.20
CA CYS A 21 -8.50 4.33 12.22
C CYS A 21 -8.96 5.80 12.16
N ASP A 22 -8.01 6.70 12.37
CA ASP A 22 -8.24 8.15 12.28
C ASP A 22 -7.63 8.80 11.01
N PHE A 23 -7.10 7.98 10.09
CA PHE A 23 -6.57 8.49 8.83
C PHE A 23 -7.67 9.07 7.94
N LEU A 24 -7.30 10.08 7.13
CA LEU A 24 -8.18 10.68 6.13
C LEU A 24 -8.41 9.69 4.97
N SER A 25 -9.24 8.69 5.23
CA SER A 25 -9.53 7.62 4.27
C SER A 25 -10.96 7.10 4.42
N GLY A 26 -11.50 6.53 3.34
CA GLY A 26 -12.83 5.95 3.36
C GLY A 26 -13.22 5.28 2.04
N PRO A 27 -14.42 4.66 2.01
CA PRO A 27 -14.96 4.08 0.77
C PRO A 27 -15.30 5.19 -0.23
N GLN A 28 -14.98 4.94 -1.50
CA GLN A 28 -15.33 5.82 -2.61
C GLN A 28 -15.73 4.99 -3.84
N SER A 29 -16.48 5.59 -4.76
CA SER A 29 -16.85 4.95 -6.02
C SER A 29 -15.63 4.77 -6.94
N ALA A 30 -15.73 3.86 -7.90
CA ALA A 30 -14.69 3.61 -8.90
C ALA A 30 -14.37 4.89 -9.70
N ASP A 31 -15.39 5.69 -10.03
CA ASP A 31 -15.21 6.95 -10.76
C ASP A 31 -14.40 7.98 -9.95
N VAL A 32 -14.64 8.07 -8.64
CA VAL A 32 -13.87 8.96 -7.76
C VAL A 32 -12.43 8.46 -7.61
N GLN A 33 -12.21 7.15 -7.52
CA GLN A 33 -10.87 6.57 -7.49
C GLN A 33 -10.12 6.88 -8.80
N GLU A 34 -10.78 6.77 -9.94
CA GLU A 34 -10.19 7.07 -11.24
C GLU A 34 -9.79 8.54 -11.36
N GLN A 35 -10.69 9.47 -11.03
CA GLN A 35 -10.41 10.90 -11.03
C GLN A 35 -9.25 11.27 -10.09
N TYR A 36 -9.18 10.62 -8.92
CA TYR A 36 -8.07 10.81 -7.99
C TYR A 36 -6.74 10.34 -8.57
N VAL A 37 -6.71 9.17 -9.21
CA VAL A 37 -5.49 8.63 -9.83
C VAL A 37 -5.02 9.54 -10.98
N GLU A 38 -5.94 10.08 -11.79
CA GLU A 38 -5.61 11.08 -12.81
C GLU A 38 -5.01 12.35 -12.20
N ALA A 39 -5.61 12.84 -11.10
CA ALA A 39 -5.12 14.02 -10.41
C ALA A 39 -3.73 13.78 -9.78
N LEU A 40 -3.52 12.61 -9.16
CA LEU A 40 -2.24 12.22 -8.58
C LEU A 40 -1.14 12.12 -9.66
N CYS A 41 -1.44 11.50 -10.80
CA CYS A 41 -0.49 11.44 -11.92
C CYS A 41 -0.14 12.84 -12.45
N ARG A 42 -1.09 13.75 -12.50
CA ARG A 42 -0.86 15.15 -12.89
C ARG A 42 0.00 15.88 -11.85
N GLU A 43 -0.28 15.72 -10.57
CA GLU A 43 0.54 16.28 -9.49
C GLU A 43 1.99 15.79 -9.56
N ILE A 44 2.21 14.49 -9.80
CA ILE A 44 3.55 13.93 -10.02
C ILE A 44 4.27 14.64 -11.17
N GLN A 45 3.59 14.85 -12.30
CA GLN A 45 4.16 15.51 -13.49
C GLN A 45 4.47 17.00 -13.25
N GLU A 46 3.56 17.71 -12.56
CA GLU A 46 3.69 19.14 -12.28
C GLU A 46 4.76 19.43 -11.22
N THR A 47 4.94 18.54 -10.25
CA THR A 47 5.87 18.73 -9.13
C THR A 47 7.30 18.28 -9.49
N SER A 48 7.47 17.24 -10.31
CA SER A 48 8.78 16.66 -10.61
C SER A 48 9.84 17.63 -11.17
N PRO A 49 9.50 18.69 -11.93
CA PRO A 49 10.51 19.64 -12.43
C PRO A 49 11.31 20.36 -11.33
N GLU A 50 10.73 20.52 -10.13
CA GLU A 50 11.40 21.15 -8.99
C GLU A 50 12.48 20.27 -8.36
N TYR A 51 12.43 18.96 -8.63
CA TYR A 51 13.30 17.94 -8.01
C TYR A 51 14.25 17.24 -8.99
N ARG A 52 14.55 17.86 -10.12
CA ARG A 52 15.40 17.27 -11.19
C ARG A 52 16.82 16.94 -10.76
N GLU A 53 17.32 17.65 -9.74
CA GLU A 53 18.67 17.45 -9.18
C GLU A 53 18.71 16.35 -8.11
N TYR A 54 17.55 15.75 -7.79
CA TYR A 54 17.42 14.75 -6.76
C TYR A 54 17.32 13.34 -7.36
N GLN A 55 17.84 12.37 -6.60
CA GLN A 55 17.63 10.95 -6.88
C GLN A 55 16.67 10.36 -5.84
N VAL A 56 15.64 9.66 -6.29
CA VAL A 56 14.68 9.02 -5.42
C VAL A 56 15.25 7.71 -4.89
N VAL A 57 15.45 7.64 -3.58
CA VAL A 57 15.99 6.46 -2.88
C VAL A 57 14.89 5.60 -2.27
N SER A 58 13.70 6.16 -2.05
CA SER A 58 12.53 5.40 -1.58
C SER A 58 11.22 6.02 -2.03
N VAL A 59 10.23 5.16 -2.25
CA VAL A 59 8.83 5.51 -2.51
C VAL A 59 7.96 4.73 -1.54
N PHE A 60 7.04 5.41 -0.86
CA PHE A 60 6.06 4.78 0.01
C PHE A 60 4.65 5.09 -0.47
N ILE A 61 3.90 4.07 -0.83
CA ILE A 61 2.50 4.16 -1.26
C ILE A 61 1.63 3.70 -0.11
N GLY A 62 0.97 4.63 0.57
CA GLY A 62 0.25 4.36 1.82
C GLY A 62 -1.00 5.21 1.99
N GLY A 63 -1.51 5.26 3.21
CA GLY A 63 -2.64 6.08 3.62
C GLY A 63 -3.86 5.30 4.07
N GLY A 64 -4.81 5.05 3.19
CA GLY A 64 -5.94 4.16 3.46
C GLY A 64 -5.57 2.70 3.19
N THR A 65 -5.86 2.25 2.01
CA THR A 65 -5.56 0.90 1.54
C THR A 65 -5.22 0.96 0.05
N PRO A 66 -3.96 1.21 -0.32
CA PRO A 66 -3.56 1.32 -1.73
C PRO A 66 -3.98 0.13 -2.59
N SER A 67 -4.02 -1.07 -2.03
CA SER A 67 -4.45 -2.28 -2.72
C SER A 67 -5.96 -2.34 -3.07
N VAL A 68 -6.75 -1.32 -2.73
CA VAL A 68 -8.13 -1.16 -3.24
C VAL A 68 -8.12 -0.79 -4.72
N LEU A 69 -7.11 -0.03 -5.17
CA LEU A 69 -6.97 0.37 -6.56
C LEU A 69 -6.93 -0.82 -7.52
N LEU A 70 -7.40 -0.61 -8.74
CA LEU A 70 -7.23 -1.57 -9.83
C LEU A 70 -5.75 -1.70 -10.21
N PRO A 71 -5.30 -2.87 -10.71
CA PRO A 71 -3.92 -3.04 -11.18
C PRO A 71 -3.48 -1.96 -12.17
N GLU A 72 -4.33 -1.61 -13.13
CA GLU A 72 -4.06 -0.63 -14.18
C GLU A 72 -3.83 0.78 -13.60
N GLN A 73 -4.55 1.12 -12.52
CA GLN A 73 -4.38 2.38 -11.81
C GLN A 73 -3.02 2.45 -11.10
N THR A 74 -2.65 1.37 -10.41
CA THR A 74 -1.33 1.27 -9.75
C THR A 74 -0.20 1.30 -10.77
N ILE A 75 -0.32 0.57 -11.89
CA ILE A 75 0.66 0.58 -12.98
C ILE A 75 0.83 1.99 -13.53
N ARG A 76 -0.26 2.70 -13.84
CA ARG A 76 -0.23 4.08 -14.36
C ARG A 76 0.47 5.05 -13.41
N ILE A 77 0.20 4.98 -12.10
CA ILE A 77 0.90 5.79 -11.09
C ILE A 77 2.41 5.50 -11.15
N MET A 78 2.79 4.23 -11.17
CA MET A 78 4.20 3.82 -11.18
C MET A 78 4.93 4.20 -12.47
N GLU A 79 4.28 4.09 -13.63
CA GLU A 79 4.82 4.53 -14.92
C GLU A 79 5.02 6.05 -14.96
N THR A 80 4.03 6.80 -14.47
CA THR A 80 4.14 8.26 -14.37
C THR A 80 5.30 8.65 -13.45
N LEU A 81 5.40 8.04 -12.28
CA LEU A 81 6.48 8.31 -11.34
C LEU A 81 7.85 8.03 -11.96
N LYS A 82 8.04 6.87 -12.60
CA LYS A 82 9.29 6.49 -13.24
C LYS A 82 9.66 7.37 -14.45
N SER A 83 8.67 7.93 -15.13
CA SER A 83 8.92 8.87 -16.24
C SER A 83 9.31 10.28 -15.78
N CYS A 84 8.95 10.64 -14.55
CA CYS A 84 9.11 11.98 -14.01
C CYS A 84 10.30 12.13 -13.06
N PHE A 85 10.68 11.06 -12.35
CA PHE A 85 11.74 11.07 -11.34
C PHE A 85 12.87 10.10 -11.69
N ILE A 86 14.09 10.45 -11.26
CA ILE A 86 15.25 9.55 -11.36
C ILE A 86 15.26 8.66 -10.10
N LEU A 87 14.91 7.40 -10.28
CA LEU A 87 14.99 6.41 -9.19
C LEU A 87 16.37 5.76 -9.19
N THR A 88 16.97 5.59 -8.01
CA THR A 88 18.21 4.82 -7.87
C THR A 88 17.98 3.34 -8.16
N ASP A 89 19.01 2.61 -8.54
CA ASP A 89 18.94 1.16 -8.80
C ASP A 89 18.50 0.37 -7.55
N THR A 90 18.76 0.92 -6.35
CA THR A 90 18.42 0.34 -5.05
C THR A 90 17.17 0.95 -4.43
N CYS A 91 16.40 1.73 -5.17
CA CYS A 91 15.21 2.41 -4.65
C CYS A 91 14.23 1.41 -4.04
N GLU A 92 13.92 1.60 -2.74
CA GLU A 92 12.83 0.84 -2.11
C GLU A 92 11.48 1.42 -2.51
N ILE A 93 10.62 0.60 -3.10
CA ILE A 93 9.26 0.97 -3.45
C ILE A 93 8.30 0.11 -2.63
N SER A 94 7.79 0.71 -1.55
CA SER A 94 6.91 0.07 -0.59
C SER A 94 5.45 0.38 -0.87
N MET A 95 4.58 -0.62 -0.68
CA MET A 95 3.12 -0.45 -0.79
C MET A 95 2.40 -1.12 0.37
N GLU A 96 1.49 -0.37 1.01
CA GLU A 96 0.58 -0.91 2.02
C GLU A 96 -0.58 -1.68 1.39
N MET A 97 -1.00 -2.75 2.04
CA MET A 97 -2.14 -3.54 1.59
C MET A 97 -2.96 -4.15 2.72
N ASN A 98 -4.23 -4.39 2.40
CA ASN A 98 -5.14 -5.14 3.27
C ASN A 98 -5.34 -6.54 2.67
N PRO A 99 -5.24 -7.63 3.47
CA PRO A 99 -5.41 -9.00 2.99
C PRO A 99 -6.67 -9.24 2.17
N GLY A 100 -7.79 -8.61 2.55
CA GLY A 100 -9.07 -8.78 1.85
C GLY A 100 -9.21 -8.02 0.51
N THR A 101 -8.14 -7.35 0.03
CA THR A 101 -8.21 -6.52 -1.19
C THR A 101 -7.25 -6.95 -2.30
N VAL A 102 -6.51 -8.04 -2.10
CA VAL A 102 -5.49 -8.52 -3.02
C VAL A 102 -5.90 -9.81 -3.73
N THR A 103 -5.37 -9.99 -4.92
CA THR A 103 -5.50 -11.22 -5.73
C THR A 103 -4.13 -11.60 -6.30
N PRO A 104 -3.93 -12.83 -6.79
CA PRO A 104 -2.68 -13.23 -7.44
C PRO A 104 -2.29 -12.30 -8.61
N GLU A 105 -3.28 -11.85 -9.39
CA GLU A 105 -3.08 -10.94 -10.53
C GLU A 105 -2.57 -9.58 -10.05
N LYS A 106 -3.17 -9.02 -8.99
CA LYS A 106 -2.72 -7.77 -8.38
C LYS A 106 -1.27 -7.88 -7.88
N MET A 107 -0.95 -8.96 -7.15
CA MET A 107 0.42 -9.18 -6.64
C MET A 107 1.45 -9.24 -7.77
N LYS A 108 1.15 -9.96 -8.85
CA LYS A 108 2.01 -10.02 -10.05
C LYS A 108 2.16 -8.65 -10.71
N ALA A 109 1.07 -7.89 -10.82
CA ALA A 109 1.09 -6.54 -11.40
C ALA A 109 1.94 -5.58 -10.55
N TYR A 110 1.80 -5.61 -9.23
CA TYR A 110 2.61 -4.80 -8.31
C TYR A 110 4.10 -5.10 -8.45
N ARG A 111 4.45 -6.39 -8.48
CA ARG A 111 5.84 -6.80 -8.67
C ARG A 111 6.38 -6.37 -10.03
N ALA A 112 5.60 -6.54 -11.09
CA ALA A 112 5.98 -6.20 -12.46
C ALA A 112 6.16 -4.68 -12.67
N CYS A 113 5.34 -3.84 -12.03
CA CYS A 113 5.49 -2.38 -12.13
C CYS A 113 6.60 -1.83 -11.21
N GLY A 114 7.33 -2.69 -10.46
CA GLY A 114 8.55 -2.34 -9.73
C GLY A 114 8.38 -2.14 -8.23
N ILE A 115 7.19 -2.38 -7.67
CA ILE A 115 7.03 -2.45 -6.21
C ILE A 115 7.86 -3.63 -5.71
N ASN A 116 8.76 -3.38 -4.75
CA ASN A 116 9.72 -4.38 -4.27
C ASN A 116 9.61 -4.68 -2.77
N ARG A 117 8.79 -3.93 -2.04
CA ARG A 117 8.42 -4.18 -0.64
C ARG A 117 6.92 -4.02 -0.45
N ILE A 118 6.32 -4.89 0.34
CA ILE A 118 4.92 -4.79 0.73
C ILE A 118 4.77 -4.79 2.26
N SER A 119 3.79 -4.05 2.76
CA SER A 119 3.36 -4.05 4.15
C SER A 119 1.93 -4.56 4.24
N ILE A 120 1.73 -5.69 4.92
CA ILE A 120 0.42 -6.35 5.03
C ILE A 120 -0.15 -6.10 6.43
N GLY A 121 -1.27 -5.41 6.49
CA GLY A 121 -1.95 -5.11 7.76
C GLY A 121 -2.69 -6.32 8.33
N LEU A 122 -2.00 -7.21 9.06
CA LEU A 122 -2.63 -8.31 9.81
C LEU A 122 -3.36 -7.78 11.05
N GLN A 123 -2.69 -6.97 11.84
CA GLN A 123 -3.12 -6.38 13.11
C GLN A 123 -3.22 -7.38 14.27
N SER A 124 -3.86 -8.53 14.11
CA SER A 124 -3.92 -9.63 15.06
C SER A 124 -4.08 -10.98 14.35
N ALA A 125 -3.52 -12.03 14.91
CA ALA A 125 -3.78 -13.41 14.50
C ALA A 125 -5.09 -13.97 15.07
N ASN A 126 -5.80 -13.23 15.92
CA ASN A 126 -7.06 -13.61 16.53
C ASN A 126 -8.24 -12.96 15.79
N ASP A 127 -9.11 -13.78 15.20
CA ASP A 127 -10.26 -13.28 14.42
C ASP A 127 -11.27 -12.50 15.29
N GLY A 128 -11.37 -12.79 16.59
CA GLY A 128 -12.19 -12.02 17.54
C GLY A 128 -11.66 -10.59 17.71
N GLU A 129 -10.35 -10.43 17.85
CA GLU A 129 -9.68 -9.13 17.92
C GLU A 129 -9.79 -8.37 16.57
N LEU A 130 -9.63 -9.05 15.45
CA LEU A 130 -9.84 -8.46 14.12
C LEU A 130 -11.26 -7.92 13.96
N LYS A 131 -12.25 -8.68 14.41
CA LYS A 131 -13.66 -8.26 14.42
C LYS A 131 -13.89 -7.04 15.34
N ALA A 132 -13.30 -7.02 16.53
CA ALA A 132 -13.36 -5.89 17.46
C ALA A 132 -12.74 -4.61 16.85
N LEU A 133 -11.70 -4.74 16.06
CA LEU A 133 -11.09 -3.64 15.29
C LEU A 133 -11.92 -3.20 14.08
N GLY A 134 -12.96 -3.93 13.70
CA GLY A 134 -13.75 -3.68 12.51
C GLY A 134 -13.03 -4.08 11.22
N ARG A 135 -12.05 -5.00 11.27
CA ARG A 135 -11.36 -5.51 10.06
C ARG A 135 -12.30 -6.36 9.21
N ILE A 136 -12.04 -6.35 7.90
CA ILE A 136 -12.83 -7.08 6.90
C ILE A 136 -12.25 -8.46 6.57
N HIS A 137 -11.04 -8.76 7.04
CA HIS A 137 -10.32 -10.00 6.78
C HIS A 137 -10.17 -10.83 8.06
N THR A 138 -9.89 -12.10 7.88
CA THR A 138 -9.53 -13.08 8.90
C THR A 138 -8.02 -13.37 8.89
N CYS A 139 -7.51 -14.05 9.91
CA CYS A 139 -6.13 -14.56 9.92
C CYS A 139 -5.89 -15.50 8.71
N ALA A 140 -6.87 -16.31 8.34
CA ALA A 140 -6.77 -17.20 7.16
C ALA A 140 -6.66 -16.40 5.85
N ASP A 141 -7.34 -15.26 5.71
CA ASP A 141 -7.21 -14.39 4.54
C ASP A 141 -5.83 -13.72 4.48
N PHE A 142 -5.27 -13.36 5.63
CA PHE A 142 -3.88 -12.88 5.70
C PHE A 142 -2.88 -13.93 5.23
N LEU A 143 -2.99 -15.19 5.68
CA LEU A 143 -2.09 -16.26 5.25
C LEU A 143 -2.14 -16.46 3.73
N LYS A 144 -3.33 -16.45 3.13
CA LYS A 144 -3.48 -16.51 1.67
C LYS A 144 -2.81 -15.30 0.99
N ALA A 145 -3.03 -14.08 1.51
CA ALA A 145 -2.41 -12.89 0.94
C ALA A 145 -0.87 -12.95 1.02
N TYR A 146 -0.34 -13.45 2.11
CA TYR A 146 1.10 -13.67 2.28
C TYR A 146 1.64 -14.69 1.27
N GLU A 147 0.97 -15.84 1.11
CA GLU A 147 1.34 -16.86 0.12
C GLU A 147 1.33 -16.28 -1.30
N MET A 148 0.27 -15.54 -1.69
CA MET A 148 0.20 -14.85 -2.99
C MET A 148 1.38 -13.89 -3.20
N ALA A 149 1.83 -13.19 -2.15
CA ALA A 149 2.95 -12.28 -2.23
C ALA A 149 4.27 -13.03 -2.46
N VAL A 150 4.50 -14.13 -1.74
CA VAL A 150 5.68 -14.99 -1.91
C VAL A 150 5.70 -15.59 -3.33
N GLU A 151 4.57 -16.13 -3.80
CA GLU A 151 4.41 -16.67 -5.15
C GLU A 151 4.65 -15.63 -6.26
N ALA A 152 4.30 -14.36 -6.01
CA ALA A 152 4.58 -13.26 -6.93
C ALA A 152 6.05 -12.80 -6.90
N GLY A 153 6.89 -13.36 -6.03
CA GLY A 153 8.32 -13.09 -5.93
C GLY A 153 8.69 -11.92 -5.00
N PHE A 154 7.81 -11.54 -4.06
CA PHE A 154 8.19 -10.61 -3.00
C PHE A 154 9.04 -11.31 -1.95
N THR A 155 10.21 -10.75 -1.68
CA THR A 155 11.16 -11.22 -0.64
C THR A 155 11.26 -10.27 0.54
N ASN A 156 10.76 -9.03 0.39
CA ASN A 156 10.71 -8.01 1.44
C ASN A 156 9.23 -7.75 1.80
N ILE A 157 8.78 -8.45 2.85
CA ILE A 157 7.39 -8.41 3.32
C ILE A 157 7.39 -7.98 4.78
N ASN A 158 6.70 -6.88 5.07
CA ASN A 158 6.40 -6.43 6.43
C ASN A 158 5.00 -6.87 6.83
N VAL A 159 4.81 -7.17 8.11
CA VAL A 159 3.50 -7.48 8.69
C VAL A 159 3.23 -6.52 9.84
N ASP A 160 2.14 -5.78 9.76
CA ASP A 160 1.76 -4.85 10.80
C ASP A 160 0.93 -5.57 11.85
N LEU A 161 1.33 -5.40 13.12
CA LEU A 161 0.63 -5.92 14.29
C LEU A 161 0.24 -4.78 15.22
N MET A 162 -0.89 -4.92 15.90
CA MET A 162 -1.36 -4.00 16.93
C MET A 162 -1.29 -4.67 18.30
N SER A 163 -0.80 -3.91 19.28
CA SER A 163 -0.85 -4.27 20.69
C SER A 163 -1.93 -3.46 21.40
N ALA A 164 -2.37 -3.97 22.55
CA ALA A 164 -3.38 -3.33 23.40
C ALA A 164 -4.76 -3.15 22.71
N ILE A 165 -5.12 -4.12 21.87
CA ILE A 165 -6.48 -4.20 21.31
C ILE A 165 -7.49 -4.44 22.45
N PRO A 166 -8.71 -3.86 22.42
CA PRO A 166 -9.72 -4.14 23.42
C PRO A 166 -9.92 -5.65 23.63
N GLU A 167 -9.92 -6.07 24.90
CA GLU A 167 -10.03 -7.48 25.33
C GLU A 167 -8.81 -8.37 24.99
N GLN A 168 -7.76 -7.84 24.39
CA GLN A 168 -6.52 -8.56 24.14
C GLN A 168 -5.82 -8.92 25.45
N THR A 169 -5.29 -10.13 25.52
CA THR A 169 -4.51 -10.63 26.65
C THR A 169 -3.05 -10.87 26.21
N LEU A 170 -2.14 -10.97 27.18
CA LEU A 170 -0.74 -11.35 26.88
C LEU A 170 -0.63 -12.73 26.22
N LYS A 171 -1.63 -13.57 26.37
CA LYS A 171 -1.67 -14.91 25.75
C LYS A 171 -2.19 -14.86 24.32
N SER A 172 -3.10 -13.92 23.99
CA SER A 172 -3.65 -13.78 22.63
C SER A 172 -2.79 -12.91 21.73
N TYR A 173 -1.92 -12.07 22.31
CA TYR A 173 -0.89 -11.31 21.59
C TYR A 173 0.33 -12.18 21.30
#